data_04a6bb339e3aa7941d41b4e4ef5ffcbf
#
_entry.id   04a6bb339e3aa7941d41b4e4ef5ffcbf
#
_cell.length_a   1.000
_cell.length_b   1.000
_cell.length_c   1.000
_cell.angle_alpha   90.00
_cell.angle_beta   90.00
_cell.angle_gamma   90.00
#
_symmetry.space_group_name_H-M   'P 1'
#
loop_
_entity.id
_entity.type
_entity.pdbx_description
1 polymer ?
#
loop_
_entity_poly.entity_id
_entity_poly.type
_entity_poly.pdbx_seq_one_letter_code
_entity_poly.pdbx_strand_id
1 'polypeptide(L)'
;RSNKNCEFKTIRKIIYNQKNIAIEIQSQNIETNKIDYKETLNPKLPKGISNNKNIIALIDTGVNYTLPQLHKNIAFQNKKLLGYDFWDNDNFPFDQDPRNNPFYPRHHGTTVFSVLSREAPKSTIAIYRFPALNMCKFKELIEHIAKNSIRIVNLSMGSSNINDWLCFQEAALKNNKIIFVVSAGNNGFDIDKNPIYPASLKLDNIITVTSSDLNGRVGRGSNIGNISIDFMLPAERVEVIDHRGVKAFTGGTSYAAPRLTAMISRLITANPGISNEDILKILKKRSIKSNKKVTKYGWIPDPLDNYLFN
;
A
#
# COMPACT_ATOMS: atom_id res chain seq x y z
N ARG A 1 -9.33 26.94 -3.40
CA ARG A 1 -10.27 27.06 -2.26
C ARG A 1 -11.04 28.35 -2.42
N SER A 2 -12.33 28.34 -2.15
CA SER A 2 -13.19 29.54 -2.12
C SER A 2 -13.66 29.83 -0.70
N ASN A 3 -14.08 31.08 -0.46
CA ASN A 3 -14.77 31.46 0.78
C ASN A 3 -16.28 31.15 0.69
N LYS A 4 -17.05 31.53 1.72
CA LYS A 4 -18.50 31.33 1.76
C LYS A 4 -19.27 32.10 0.65
N ASN A 5 -18.64 33.11 0.03
CA ASN A 5 -19.20 33.92 -1.05
C ASN A 5 -18.76 33.40 -2.45
N CYS A 6 -18.20 32.19 -2.55
CA CYS A 6 -17.65 31.62 -3.78
C CYS A 6 -16.47 32.38 -4.40
N GLU A 7 -15.81 33.26 -3.66
CA GLU A 7 -14.59 33.95 -4.11
C GLU A 7 -13.38 33.03 -3.94
N PHE A 8 -12.54 32.96 -4.97
CA PHE A 8 -11.33 32.14 -4.91
C PHE A 8 -10.29 32.79 -3.98
N LYS A 9 -9.83 32.07 -2.95
CA LYS A 9 -8.76 32.53 -2.03
C LYS A 9 -7.36 32.06 -2.44
N THR A 10 -7.29 30.94 -3.14
CA THR A 10 -5.99 30.36 -3.55
C THR A 10 -6.06 29.82 -4.97
N ILE A 11 -4.98 30.05 -5.72
CA ILE A 11 -4.72 29.45 -7.01
C ILE A 11 -3.63 28.38 -6.83
N ARG A 12 -3.80 27.25 -7.48
CA ARG A 12 -2.74 26.24 -7.64
C ARG A 12 -2.13 26.33 -9.03
N LYS A 13 -0.79 26.37 -9.07
CA LYS A 13 0.00 26.35 -10.30
C LYS A 13 0.84 25.08 -10.33
N ILE A 14 0.85 24.37 -11.44
CA ILE A 14 1.78 23.27 -11.70
C ILE A 14 2.89 23.84 -12.57
N ILE A 15 4.13 23.66 -12.13
CA ILE A 15 5.32 24.09 -12.85
C ILE A 15 5.90 22.88 -13.57
N TYR A 16 6.14 23.02 -14.86
CA TYR A 16 6.73 21.99 -15.71
C TYR A 16 8.17 22.37 -16.08
N ASN A 17 9.03 21.36 -16.23
CA ASN A 17 10.36 21.55 -16.78
C ASN A 17 10.33 21.60 -18.34
N GLN A 18 11.49 21.82 -18.95
CA GLN A 18 11.64 21.86 -20.41
C GLN A 18 11.23 20.56 -21.14
N LYS A 19 11.16 19.43 -20.41
CA LYS A 19 10.71 18.13 -20.93
C LYS A 19 9.22 17.86 -20.67
N ASN A 20 8.47 18.88 -20.27
CA ASN A 20 7.05 18.80 -19.96
C ASN A 20 6.72 17.85 -18.77
N ILE A 21 7.68 17.67 -17.85
CA ILE A 21 7.48 16.89 -16.62
C ILE A 21 7.12 17.88 -15.51
N ALA A 22 6.04 17.61 -14.77
CA ALA A 22 5.64 18.40 -13.62
C ALA A 22 6.68 18.27 -12.50
N ILE A 23 7.25 19.40 -12.03
CA ILE A 23 8.35 19.42 -11.07
C ILE A 23 8.02 20.10 -9.74
N GLU A 24 7.05 20.97 -9.73
CA GLU A 24 6.65 21.69 -8.51
C GLU A 24 5.17 22.08 -8.58
N ILE A 25 4.54 22.12 -7.44
CA ILE A 25 3.24 22.77 -7.27
C ILE A 25 3.37 23.91 -6.29
N GLN A 26 2.74 25.01 -6.64
CA GLN A 26 2.65 26.19 -5.84
C GLN A 26 1.18 26.48 -5.51
N SER A 27 0.86 26.75 -4.23
CA SER A 27 -0.39 27.37 -3.83
C SER A 27 -0.11 28.84 -3.58
N GLN A 28 -0.78 29.71 -4.33
CA GLN A 28 -0.64 31.17 -4.25
C GLN A 28 -1.92 31.78 -3.68
N ASN A 29 -1.77 32.61 -2.66
CA ASN A 29 -2.86 33.43 -2.13
C ASN A 29 -3.18 34.54 -3.15
N ILE A 30 -4.45 34.68 -3.51
CA ILE A 30 -4.89 35.67 -4.52
C ILE A 30 -4.80 37.12 -4.00
N GLU A 31 -5.16 37.33 -2.74
CA GLU A 31 -5.21 38.67 -2.15
C GLU A 31 -3.80 39.23 -1.94
N THR A 32 -2.89 38.39 -1.42
CA THR A 32 -1.52 38.81 -1.07
C THR A 32 -0.51 38.56 -2.18
N ASN A 33 -0.88 37.84 -3.23
CA ASN A 33 -0.03 37.36 -4.31
C ASN A 33 1.19 36.55 -3.83
N LYS A 34 1.19 36.10 -2.56
CA LYS A 34 2.28 35.29 -1.98
C LYS A 34 2.08 33.81 -2.20
N ILE A 35 3.19 33.08 -2.33
CA ILE A 35 3.17 31.65 -2.37
C ILE A 35 3.15 31.13 -0.94
N ASP A 36 2.00 30.54 -0.54
CA ASP A 36 1.80 30.02 0.81
C ASP A 36 2.36 28.60 0.97
N TYR A 37 2.48 27.86 -0.15
CA TYR A 37 2.91 26.46 -0.13
C TYR A 37 3.57 26.07 -1.45
N LYS A 38 4.66 25.31 -1.35
CA LYS A 38 5.34 24.65 -2.47
C LYS A 38 5.51 23.17 -2.18
N GLU A 39 5.34 22.37 -3.20
CA GLU A 39 5.60 20.93 -3.16
C GLU A 39 6.41 20.52 -4.38
N THR A 40 7.56 19.89 -4.15
CA THR A 40 8.37 19.33 -5.22
C THR A 40 7.71 18.08 -5.74
N LEU A 41 7.57 17.96 -7.04
CA LEU A 41 7.06 16.81 -7.75
C LEU A 41 8.20 16.10 -8.47
N ASN A 42 8.08 14.78 -8.61
CA ASN A 42 9.01 13.97 -9.40
C ASN A 42 10.49 14.33 -9.12
N PRO A 43 10.93 14.35 -7.85
CA PRO A 43 12.32 14.62 -7.53
C PRO A 43 13.21 13.57 -8.20
N LYS A 44 14.50 13.89 -8.35
CA LYS A 44 15.47 12.99 -8.97
C LYS A 44 15.42 11.61 -8.35
N LEU A 45 15.28 10.59 -9.19
CA LEU A 45 15.30 9.20 -8.77
C LEU A 45 16.62 8.85 -8.07
N PRO A 46 16.56 8.12 -6.93
CA PRO A 46 17.76 7.62 -6.30
C PRO A 46 18.45 6.61 -7.21
N LYS A 47 19.77 6.52 -7.09
CA LYS A 47 20.57 5.48 -7.74
C LYS A 47 20.90 4.41 -6.71
N GLY A 48 20.85 3.15 -7.11
CA GLY A 48 21.16 2.03 -6.23
C GLY A 48 21.71 0.83 -6.98
N ILE A 49 22.19 -0.14 -6.23
CA ILE A 49 22.66 -1.42 -6.74
C ILE A 49 21.52 -2.43 -6.54
N SER A 50 21.24 -3.21 -7.60
CA SER A 50 20.27 -4.31 -7.51
C SER A 50 20.75 -5.34 -6.47
N ASN A 51 19.99 -5.50 -5.39
CA ASN A 51 20.20 -6.51 -4.37
C ASN A 51 18.86 -7.20 -4.05
N ASN A 52 18.18 -7.63 -5.11
CA ASN A 52 16.79 -8.06 -5.06
C ASN A 52 16.70 -9.58 -4.83
N LYS A 53 16.98 -10.04 -3.61
CA LYS A 53 16.78 -11.46 -3.23
C LYS A 53 15.30 -11.80 -3.04
N ASN A 54 14.52 -10.88 -2.47
CA ASN A 54 13.07 -11.00 -2.31
C ASN A 54 12.45 -9.61 -2.45
N ILE A 55 11.59 -9.45 -3.45
CA ILE A 55 10.97 -8.16 -3.77
C ILE A 55 9.51 -8.18 -3.34
N ILE A 56 9.08 -7.12 -2.65
CA ILE A 56 7.68 -6.81 -2.37
C ILE A 56 7.22 -5.75 -3.37
N ALA A 57 6.07 -5.90 -4.00
CA ALA A 57 5.44 -4.81 -4.72
C ALA A 57 4.54 -4.02 -3.76
N LEU A 58 4.76 -2.72 -3.67
CA LEU A 58 3.88 -1.79 -2.99
C LEU A 58 3.05 -1.04 -4.02
N ILE A 59 1.74 -1.24 -4.02
CA ILE A 59 0.78 -0.48 -4.83
C ILE A 59 0.06 0.50 -3.89
N ASP A 60 0.39 1.79 -4.01
CA ASP A 60 -0.14 2.83 -3.12
C ASP A 60 -0.01 4.23 -3.78
N THR A 61 -0.06 5.30 -3.00
CA THR A 61 0.05 6.70 -3.49
C THR A 61 1.45 7.09 -3.97
N GLY A 62 2.40 6.18 -4.03
CA GLY A 62 3.82 6.41 -4.29
C GLY A 62 4.63 6.43 -2.99
N VAL A 63 5.91 6.77 -3.07
CA VAL A 63 6.81 6.84 -1.90
C VAL A 63 7.70 8.06 -2.02
N ASN A 64 7.92 8.77 -0.93
CA ASN A 64 8.99 9.77 -0.87
C ASN A 64 10.35 9.05 -0.82
N TYR A 65 10.82 8.65 -1.98
CA TYR A 65 12.09 7.95 -2.16
C TYR A 65 13.33 8.84 -1.96
N THR A 66 13.15 10.13 -1.65
CA THR A 66 14.27 11.02 -1.32
C THR A 66 14.71 10.90 0.14
N LEU A 67 13.93 10.22 0.98
CA LEU A 67 14.23 10.01 2.40
C LEU A 67 15.34 8.97 2.58
N PRO A 68 16.53 9.35 3.11
CA PRO A 68 17.68 8.44 3.23
C PRO A 68 17.40 7.18 4.04
N GLN A 69 16.55 7.28 5.07
CA GLN A 69 16.19 6.15 5.93
C GLN A 69 15.39 5.05 5.21
N LEU A 70 14.80 5.34 4.04
CA LEU A 70 14.05 4.39 3.23
C LEU A 70 14.87 3.76 2.10
N HIS A 71 16.02 4.35 1.73
CA HIS A 71 16.81 3.96 0.54
C HIS A 71 17.24 2.50 0.54
N LYS A 72 17.61 1.94 1.71
CA LYS A 72 18.13 0.57 1.81
C LYS A 72 17.16 -0.50 1.36
N ASN A 73 15.84 -0.20 1.40
CA ASN A 73 14.80 -1.14 1.04
C ASN A 73 14.13 -0.82 -0.31
N ILE A 74 14.62 0.19 -1.05
CA ILE A 74 14.13 0.44 -2.41
C ILE A 74 14.65 -0.66 -3.34
N ALA A 75 13.79 -1.26 -4.14
CA ALA A 75 14.18 -2.19 -5.19
C ALA A 75 14.79 -1.45 -6.39
N PHE A 76 15.90 -1.99 -6.88
CA PHE A 76 16.57 -1.46 -8.08
C PHE A 76 16.77 -2.57 -9.12
N GLN A 77 16.60 -2.21 -10.39
CA GLN A 77 16.91 -3.06 -11.53
C GLN A 77 17.74 -2.23 -12.54
N ASN A 78 18.89 -2.77 -12.99
CA ASN A 78 19.77 -2.04 -13.90
C ASN A 78 20.12 -0.63 -13.40
N LYS A 79 20.41 -0.49 -12.12
CA LYS A 79 20.69 0.79 -11.41
C LYS A 79 19.56 1.81 -11.40
N LYS A 80 18.35 1.44 -11.86
CA LYS A 80 17.15 2.27 -11.83
C LYS A 80 16.21 1.75 -10.75
N LEU A 81 15.43 2.64 -10.14
CA LEU A 81 14.36 2.26 -9.25
C LEU A 81 13.39 1.31 -9.98
N LEU A 82 13.05 0.20 -9.33
CA LEU A 82 12.04 -0.73 -9.83
C LEU A 82 10.66 -0.26 -9.38
N GLY A 83 9.82 0.03 -10.34
CA GLY A 83 8.47 0.52 -10.12
C GLY A 83 8.00 1.38 -11.28
N TYR A 84 6.83 1.97 -11.13
CA TYR A 84 6.23 2.84 -12.14
C TYR A 84 5.12 3.70 -11.56
N ASP A 85 4.91 4.88 -12.10
CA ASP A 85 3.79 5.75 -11.80
C ASP A 85 2.67 5.53 -12.83
N PHE A 86 1.64 4.78 -12.44
CA PHE A 86 0.46 4.55 -13.27
C PHE A 86 -0.55 5.70 -13.23
N TRP A 87 -0.36 6.65 -12.31
CA TRP A 87 -1.19 7.85 -12.24
C TRP A 87 -0.77 8.86 -13.31
N ASP A 88 0.52 9.21 -13.33
CA ASP A 88 1.07 10.20 -14.24
C ASP A 88 1.70 9.57 -15.51
N ASN A 89 1.73 8.21 -15.61
CA ASN A 89 2.33 7.42 -16.70
C ASN A 89 3.81 7.73 -16.90
N ASP A 90 4.59 7.73 -15.81
CA ASP A 90 6.03 7.97 -15.87
C ASP A 90 6.83 7.05 -14.91
N ASN A 91 8.14 7.26 -14.82
CA ASN A 91 9.03 6.45 -13.98
C ASN A 91 9.29 7.09 -12.60
N PHE A 92 8.46 8.02 -12.15
CA PHE A 92 8.64 8.74 -10.91
C PHE A 92 7.50 8.43 -9.93
N PRO A 93 7.46 7.24 -9.29
CA PRO A 93 6.40 6.87 -8.36
C PRO A 93 6.55 7.59 -7.02
N PHE A 94 6.63 8.94 -7.08
CA PHE A 94 6.76 9.81 -5.94
C PHE A 94 5.42 9.97 -5.24
N ASP A 95 5.45 10.01 -3.90
CA ASP A 95 4.25 10.17 -3.08
C ASP A 95 3.74 11.61 -3.10
N GLN A 96 3.12 11.96 -4.20
CA GLN A 96 2.55 13.28 -4.41
C GLN A 96 1.18 13.39 -3.74
N ASP A 97 0.82 14.59 -3.29
CA ASP A 97 -0.53 14.89 -2.80
C ASP A 97 -1.57 14.63 -3.92
N PRO A 98 -2.47 13.64 -3.78
CA PRO A 98 -3.52 13.36 -4.77
C PRO A 98 -4.62 14.43 -4.70
N ARG A 99 -4.37 15.60 -5.17
CA ARG A 99 -5.06 16.86 -5.00
C ARG A 99 -6.54 16.93 -5.18
N ASN A 100 -7.08 16.05 -5.97
CA ASN A 100 -8.49 16.07 -6.34
C ASN A 100 -9.24 14.85 -5.84
N ASN A 101 -8.58 13.98 -5.06
CA ASN A 101 -9.24 12.80 -4.53
C ASN A 101 -9.35 12.89 -2.99
N PRO A 102 -10.52 13.24 -2.44
CA PRO A 102 -10.72 13.34 -1.00
C PRO A 102 -10.68 11.96 -0.29
N PHE A 103 -10.71 10.85 -1.05
CA PHE A 103 -10.78 9.50 -0.51
C PHE A 103 -9.41 8.89 -0.20
N TYR A 104 -8.31 9.50 -0.65
CA TYR A 104 -6.97 9.01 -0.38
C TYR A 104 -6.28 9.91 0.65
N PRO A 105 -5.77 9.35 1.74
CA PRO A 105 -4.97 10.09 2.69
C PRO A 105 -3.69 10.57 1.99
N ARG A 106 -3.28 11.81 2.29
CA ARG A 106 -2.05 12.40 1.77
C ARG A 106 -0.85 11.55 2.18
N HIS A 107 0.06 11.33 1.22
CA HIS A 107 1.34 10.68 1.49
C HIS A 107 1.22 9.32 2.20
N HIS A 108 0.18 8.56 1.84
CA HIS A 108 -0.12 7.28 2.46
C HIS A 108 0.95 6.22 2.15
N GLY A 109 1.39 6.13 0.90
CA GLY A 109 2.34 5.11 0.47
C GLY A 109 3.70 5.21 1.15
N THR A 110 4.16 6.43 1.49
CA THR A 110 5.41 6.61 2.27
C THR A 110 5.31 5.98 3.65
N THR A 111 4.19 6.17 4.35
CA THR A 111 3.98 5.59 5.67
C THR A 111 3.87 4.06 5.62
N VAL A 112 3.14 3.54 4.63
CA VAL A 112 3.03 2.07 4.40
C VAL A 112 4.39 1.46 4.04
N PHE A 113 5.16 2.11 3.15
CA PHE A 113 6.53 1.69 2.81
C PHE A 113 7.42 1.60 4.06
N SER A 114 7.31 2.57 4.98
CA SER A 114 8.12 2.59 6.19
C SER A 114 7.86 1.40 7.10
N VAL A 115 6.61 0.90 7.17
CA VAL A 115 6.26 -0.33 7.88
C VAL A 115 6.89 -1.55 7.22
N LEU A 116 6.74 -1.70 5.90
CA LEU A 116 7.36 -2.78 5.13
C LEU A 116 8.89 -2.80 5.31
N SER A 117 9.53 -1.62 5.19
CA SER A 117 10.98 -1.46 5.34
C SER A 117 11.47 -1.90 6.73
N ARG A 118 10.74 -1.56 7.77
CA ARG A 118 11.07 -1.92 9.16
C ARG A 118 10.82 -3.41 9.43
N GLU A 119 9.67 -3.95 8.99
CA GLU A 119 9.22 -5.30 9.36
C GLU A 119 9.69 -6.39 8.39
N ALA A 120 10.18 -6.01 7.18
CA ALA A 120 10.84 -6.90 6.22
C ALA A 120 12.23 -6.39 5.82
N PRO A 121 13.19 -6.23 6.75
CA PRO A 121 14.45 -5.51 6.50
C PRO A 121 15.39 -6.21 5.49
N LYS A 122 15.18 -7.50 5.20
CA LYS A 122 15.93 -8.28 4.21
C LYS A 122 15.31 -8.25 2.81
N SER A 123 14.14 -7.60 2.65
CA SER A 123 13.43 -7.47 1.39
C SER A 123 13.65 -6.09 0.79
N THR A 124 13.50 -6.00 -0.53
CA THR A 124 13.42 -4.73 -1.24
C THR A 124 12.02 -4.49 -1.75
N ILE A 125 11.66 -3.25 -1.99
CA ILE A 125 10.28 -2.86 -2.29
C ILE A 125 10.26 -2.14 -3.65
N ALA A 126 9.54 -2.71 -4.60
CA ALA A 126 9.21 -2.08 -5.87
C ALA A 126 8.01 -1.14 -5.66
N ILE A 127 8.10 0.07 -6.18
CA ILE A 127 7.15 1.13 -5.88
C ILE A 127 6.24 1.36 -7.09
N TYR A 128 4.94 1.19 -6.90
CA TYR A 128 3.92 1.45 -7.92
C TYR A 128 2.94 2.49 -7.42
N ARG A 129 2.94 3.67 -8.05
CA ARG A 129 1.96 4.69 -7.71
C ARG A 129 0.66 4.45 -8.48
N PHE A 130 -0.42 4.28 -7.74
CA PHE A 130 -1.76 3.98 -8.20
C PHE A 130 -2.78 4.55 -7.17
N PRO A 131 -4.06 4.82 -7.44
CA PRO A 131 -4.83 4.43 -8.63
C PRO A 131 -4.60 5.33 -9.85
N ALA A 132 -4.75 4.75 -11.02
CA ALA A 132 -4.83 5.48 -12.27
C ALA A 132 -6.28 5.93 -12.53
N LEU A 133 -6.47 6.93 -13.38
CA LEU A 133 -7.82 7.32 -13.85
C LEU A 133 -8.52 6.15 -14.56
N ASN A 134 -7.75 5.31 -15.23
CA ASN A 134 -8.23 4.07 -15.83
C ASN A 134 -7.79 2.88 -14.97
N MET A 135 -8.72 2.31 -14.21
CA MET A 135 -8.45 1.17 -13.32
C MET A 135 -8.01 -0.10 -14.08
N CYS A 136 -8.28 -0.21 -15.39
CA CYS A 136 -7.78 -1.33 -16.19
C CYS A 136 -6.25 -1.31 -16.39
N LYS A 137 -5.57 -0.25 -16.02
CA LYS A 137 -4.11 -0.22 -15.85
C LYS A 137 -3.58 -1.26 -14.85
N PHE A 138 -4.44 -1.83 -14.00
CA PHE A 138 -4.06 -2.99 -13.18
C PHE A 138 -3.56 -4.17 -14.01
N LYS A 139 -4.01 -4.37 -15.24
CA LYS A 139 -3.50 -5.44 -16.12
C LYS A 139 -2.02 -5.23 -16.39
N GLU A 140 -1.65 -4.04 -16.87
CA GLU A 140 -0.26 -3.67 -17.17
C GLU A 140 0.61 -3.73 -15.89
N LEU A 141 0.08 -3.25 -14.76
CA LEU A 141 0.78 -3.25 -13.48
C LEU A 141 1.08 -4.68 -13.00
N ILE A 142 0.08 -5.57 -13.02
CA ILE A 142 0.25 -6.95 -12.55
C ILE A 142 1.15 -7.74 -13.51
N GLU A 143 1.07 -7.49 -14.82
CA GLU A 143 2.00 -8.06 -15.80
C GLU A 143 3.44 -7.60 -15.54
N HIS A 144 3.65 -6.33 -15.22
CA HIS A 144 4.97 -5.82 -14.85
C HIS A 144 5.50 -6.48 -13.57
N ILE A 145 4.65 -6.68 -12.55
CA ILE A 145 4.99 -7.40 -11.32
C ILE A 145 5.39 -8.85 -11.65
N ALA A 146 4.59 -9.55 -12.45
CA ALA A 146 4.85 -10.94 -12.84
C ALA A 146 6.15 -11.10 -13.64
N LYS A 147 6.40 -10.19 -14.60
CA LYS A 147 7.63 -10.15 -15.41
C LYS A 147 8.89 -9.97 -14.55
N ASN A 148 8.79 -9.29 -13.43
CA ASN A 148 9.90 -9.11 -12.49
C ASN A 148 9.95 -10.21 -11.40
N SER A 149 9.20 -11.30 -11.56
CA SER A 149 9.17 -12.44 -10.64
C SER A 149 8.81 -12.06 -9.19
N ILE A 150 8.03 -11.00 -9.00
CA ILE A 150 7.59 -10.56 -7.68
C ILE A 150 6.41 -11.41 -7.25
N ARG A 151 6.52 -12.05 -6.08
CA ARG A 151 5.53 -13.01 -5.58
C ARG A 151 4.54 -12.43 -4.57
N ILE A 152 4.82 -11.26 -4.03
CA ILE A 152 3.98 -10.67 -2.98
C ILE A 152 3.71 -9.20 -3.24
N VAL A 153 2.47 -8.81 -3.10
CA VAL A 153 1.95 -7.45 -3.31
C VAL A 153 1.26 -6.96 -2.05
N ASN A 154 1.62 -5.76 -1.61
CA ASN A 154 0.84 -4.99 -0.63
C ASN A 154 -0.11 -4.05 -1.35
N LEU A 155 -1.41 -4.16 -1.07
CA LEU A 155 -2.46 -3.35 -1.68
C LEU A 155 -3.37 -2.77 -0.60
N SER A 156 -3.01 -1.59 -0.09
CA SER A 156 -3.72 -0.90 1.00
C SER A 156 -4.77 0.10 0.47
N MET A 157 -5.58 -0.34 -0.50
CA MET A 157 -6.64 0.47 -1.11
C MET A 157 -7.86 -0.36 -1.49
N GLY A 158 -8.99 0.30 -1.69
CA GLY A 158 -10.23 -0.35 -2.11
C GLY A 158 -11.35 0.63 -2.40
N SER A 159 -12.43 0.14 -3.01
CA SER A 159 -13.68 0.87 -3.23
C SER A 159 -14.89 -0.06 -3.14
N SER A 160 -16.09 0.53 -3.03
CA SER A 160 -17.34 -0.24 -3.04
C SER A 160 -17.83 -0.62 -4.46
N ASN A 161 -17.24 -0.04 -5.50
CA ASN A 161 -17.63 -0.30 -6.87
C ASN A 161 -16.84 -1.46 -7.46
N ILE A 162 -17.47 -2.60 -7.69
CA ILE A 162 -16.83 -3.79 -8.27
C ILE A 162 -16.27 -3.53 -9.68
N ASN A 163 -16.90 -2.64 -10.45
CA ASN A 163 -16.45 -2.37 -11.81
C ASN A 163 -15.05 -1.79 -11.89
N ASP A 164 -14.60 -1.08 -10.83
CA ASP A 164 -13.23 -0.57 -10.74
C ASP A 164 -12.19 -1.71 -10.64
N TRP A 165 -12.63 -2.92 -10.24
CA TRP A 165 -11.76 -4.04 -9.92
C TRP A 165 -11.83 -5.23 -10.88
N LEU A 166 -12.67 -5.18 -11.92
CA LEU A 166 -12.80 -6.29 -12.87
C LEU A 166 -11.48 -6.59 -13.59
N CYS A 167 -10.77 -5.56 -14.03
CA CYS A 167 -9.47 -5.73 -14.68
C CYS A 167 -8.38 -6.24 -13.71
N PHE A 168 -8.44 -5.86 -12.44
CA PHE A 168 -7.60 -6.42 -11.38
C PHE A 168 -7.92 -7.90 -11.18
N GLN A 169 -9.21 -8.25 -11.04
CA GLN A 169 -9.66 -9.62 -10.83
C GLN A 169 -9.18 -10.56 -11.94
N GLU A 170 -9.34 -10.16 -13.19
CA GLU A 170 -8.89 -10.92 -14.35
C GLU A 170 -7.36 -11.13 -14.34
N ALA A 171 -6.61 -10.06 -14.08
CA ALA A 171 -5.14 -10.12 -14.03
C ALA A 171 -4.62 -10.94 -12.85
N ALA A 172 -5.26 -10.83 -11.67
CA ALA A 172 -4.91 -11.59 -10.48
C ALA A 172 -5.17 -13.10 -10.65
N LEU A 173 -6.30 -13.47 -11.27
CA LEU A 173 -6.61 -14.86 -11.63
C LEU A 173 -5.56 -15.46 -12.56
N LYS A 174 -5.15 -14.74 -13.59
CA LYS A 174 -4.12 -15.16 -14.55
C LYS A 174 -2.74 -15.33 -13.90
N ASN A 175 -2.46 -14.58 -12.84
CA ASN A 175 -1.18 -14.55 -12.13
C ASN A 175 -1.31 -15.16 -10.72
N ASN A 176 -1.87 -16.34 -10.59
CA ASN A 176 -2.23 -17.01 -9.32
C ASN A 176 -1.05 -17.32 -8.39
N LYS A 177 0.19 -17.26 -8.88
CA LYS A 177 1.40 -17.38 -8.05
C LYS A 177 1.72 -16.13 -7.23
N ILE A 178 1.14 -14.98 -7.59
CA ILE A 178 1.30 -13.73 -6.85
C ILE A 178 0.28 -13.69 -5.72
N ILE A 179 0.74 -13.46 -4.50
CA ILE A 179 -0.12 -13.22 -3.33
C ILE A 179 -0.40 -11.71 -3.22
N PHE A 180 -1.66 -11.34 -3.17
CA PHE A 180 -2.11 -9.97 -2.90
C PHE A 180 -2.59 -9.87 -1.46
N VAL A 181 -1.90 -9.09 -0.63
CA VAL A 181 -2.34 -8.77 0.72
C VAL A 181 -3.12 -7.46 0.68
N VAL A 182 -4.39 -7.54 1.02
CA VAL A 182 -5.37 -6.47 0.82
C VAL A 182 -5.94 -5.99 2.15
N SER A 183 -6.06 -4.66 2.31
CA SER A 183 -6.73 -4.07 3.46
C SER A 183 -8.25 -4.16 3.34
N ALA A 184 -8.94 -4.46 4.45
CA ALA A 184 -10.39 -4.63 4.50
C ALA A 184 -11.17 -3.30 4.41
N GLY A 185 -10.51 -2.15 4.67
CA GLY A 185 -11.14 -0.82 4.73
C GLY A 185 -11.52 -0.39 6.15
N ASN A 186 -11.87 0.91 6.30
CA ASN A 186 -11.99 1.60 7.58
C ASN A 186 -13.35 2.31 7.74
N ASN A 187 -14.43 1.67 7.31
CA ASN A 187 -15.78 2.23 7.33
C ASN A 187 -16.65 1.71 8.47
N GLY A 188 -16.13 0.77 9.27
CA GLY A 188 -16.89 0.07 10.33
C GLY A 188 -17.95 -0.90 9.78
N PHE A 189 -17.79 -1.35 8.53
CA PHE A 189 -18.75 -2.21 7.85
C PHE A 189 -18.46 -3.69 8.07
N ASP A 190 -19.53 -4.48 8.03
CA ASP A 190 -19.47 -5.91 7.74
C ASP A 190 -19.40 -6.07 6.21
N ILE A 191 -18.20 -6.37 5.68
CA ILE A 191 -17.99 -6.45 4.22
C ILE A 191 -18.52 -7.74 3.59
N ASP A 192 -19.00 -8.68 4.40
CA ASP A 192 -19.80 -9.80 3.90
C ASP A 192 -21.20 -9.34 3.45
N LYS A 193 -21.68 -8.20 3.97
CA LYS A 193 -22.98 -7.58 3.62
C LYS A 193 -22.82 -6.35 2.74
N ASN A 194 -21.78 -5.55 2.99
CA ASN A 194 -21.47 -4.32 2.25
C ASN A 194 -20.07 -4.45 1.64
N PRO A 195 -19.92 -5.14 0.49
CA PRO A 195 -18.63 -5.50 -0.06
C PRO A 195 -17.74 -4.30 -0.34
N ILE A 196 -16.45 -4.47 -0.04
CA ILE A 196 -15.35 -3.57 -0.41
C ILE A 196 -14.39 -4.36 -1.28
N TYR A 197 -14.06 -3.84 -2.44
CA TYR A 197 -13.18 -4.50 -3.40
C TYR A 197 -11.80 -3.86 -3.41
N PRO A 198 -10.72 -4.66 -3.58
CA PRO A 198 -10.72 -6.08 -3.94
C PRO A 198 -10.85 -7.03 -2.72
N ALA A 199 -10.99 -6.54 -1.49
CA ALA A 199 -11.03 -7.31 -0.25
C ALA A 199 -12.12 -8.41 -0.25
N SER A 200 -13.26 -8.16 -0.91
CA SER A 200 -14.38 -9.10 -1.00
C SER A 200 -14.35 -9.99 -2.27
N LEU A 201 -13.27 -9.93 -3.08
CA LEU A 201 -13.11 -10.85 -4.20
C LEU A 201 -12.75 -12.25 -3.67
N LYS A 202 -13.40 -13.26 -4.24
CA LYS A 202 -13.15 -14.67 -3.89
C LYS A 202 -12.06 -15.24 -4.79
N LEU A 203 -10.80 -14.87 -4.51
CA LEU A 203 -9.63 -15.36 -5.22
C LEU A 203 -8.67 -16.03 -4.22
N ASP A 204 -8.15 -17.20 -4.56
CA ASP A 204 -7.28 -17.98 -3.67
C ASP A 204 -5.92 -17.32 -3.41
N ASN A 205 -5.54 -16.36 -4.23
CA ASN A 205 -4.30 -15.60 -4.10
C ASN A 205 -4.50 -14.20 -3.50
N ILE A 206 -5.68 -13.90 -2.95
CA ILE A 206 -5.92 -12.72 -2.13
C ILE A 206 -5.96 -13.14 -0.66
N ILE A 207 -5.26 -12.40 0.19
CA ILE A 207 -5.34 -12.51 1.65
C ILE A 207 -5.80 -11.15 2.18
N THR A 208 -7.02 -11.11 2.68
CA THR A 208 -7.63 -9.89 3.23
C THR A 208 -7.38 -9.78 4.72
N VAL A 209 -6.98 -8.59 5.16
CA VAL A 209 -6.65 -8.35 6.56
C VAL A 209 -7.33 -7.10 7.11
N THR A 210 -7.77 -7.19 8.38
CA THR A 210 -8.30 -6.07 9.16
C THR A 210 -7.41 -5.74 10.34
N SER A 211 -7.65 -4.59 10.98
CA SER A 211 -6.87 -4.08 12.11
C SER A 211 -7.44 -4.53 13.45
N SER A 212 -6.54 -4.74 14.43
CA SER A 212 -6.87 -4.92 15.85
C SER A 212 -6.02 -4.03 16.74
N ASP A 213 -6.45 -3.92 18.01
CA ASP A 213 -5.56 -3.52 19.09
C ASP A 213 -4.64 -4.68 19.51
N LEU A 214 -3.76 -4.44 20.50
CA LEU A 214 -2.82 -5.45 21.02
C LEU A 214 -3.52 -6.59 21.81
N ASN A 215 -4.81 -6.48 22.09
CA ASN A 215 -5.60 -7.47 22.81
C ASN A 215 -6.53 -8.27 21.88
N GLY A 216 -6.39 -8.11 20.57
CA GLY A 216 -7.22 -8.80 19.58
C GLY A 216 -8.65 -8.25 19.48
N ARG A 217 -8.90 -7.01 19.92
CA ARG A 217 -10.16 -6.32 19.66
C ARG A 217 -10.07 -5.63 18.31
N VAL A 218 -11.16 -5.65 17.55
CA VAL A 218 -11.25 -4.95 16.27
C VAL A 218 -10.87 -3.48 16.43
N GLY A 219 -10.03 -2.98 15.55
CA GLY A 219 -9.62 -1.59 15.50
C GLY A 219 -10.81 -0.65 15.26
N ARG A 220 -10.72 0.56 15.83
CA ARG A 220 -11.80 1.54 15.72
C ARG A 220 -12.07 1.88 14.24
N GLY A 221 -13.29 1.64 13.78
CA GLY A 221 -13.70 1.88 12.40
C GLY A 221 -13.21 0.84 11.40
N SER A 222 -12.41 -0.14 11.80
CA SER A 222 -11.98 -1.21 10.90
C SER A 222 -13.14 -2.10 10.47
N ASN A 223 -13.17 -2.47 9.21
CA ASN A 223 -14.18 -3.37 8.68
C ASN A 223 -14.02 -4.78 9.23
N ILE A 224 -15.14 -5.51 9.31
CA ILE A 224 -15.24 -6.91 9.73
C ILE A 224 -15.85 -7.76 8.62
N GLY A 225 -15.67 -9.08 8.68
CA GLY A 225 -16.27 -10.02 7.73
C GLY A 225 -15.75 -11.44 7.95
N ASN A 226 -16.63 -12.35 8.34
CA ASN A 226 -16.27 -13.73 8.68
C ASN A 226 -15.99 -14.60 7.43
N ILE A 227 -16.37 -14.13 6.24
CA ILE A 227 -16.17 -14.81 4.96
C ILE A 227 -15.06 -14.11 4.17
N SER A 228 -15.13 -12.78 4.09
CA SER A 228 -14.30 -11.96 3.20
C SER A 228 -12.96 -11.54 3.82
N ILE A 229 -12.82 -11.58 5.16
CA ILE A 229 -11.57 -11.18 5.84
C ILE A 229 -10.90 -12.41 6.43
N ASP A 230 -9.67 -12.68 6.02
CA ASP A 230 -8.92 -13.85 6.45
C ASP A 230 -8.36 -13.70 7.87
N PHE A 231 -7.66 -12.60 8.15
CA PHE A 231 -6.95 -12.40 9.41
C PHE A 231 -7.17 -10.99 9.98
N MET A 232 -6.87 -10.88 11.27
CA MET A 232 -6.79 -9.62 11.99
C MET A 232 -5.40 -9.48 12.61
N LEU A 233 -4.78 -8.30 12.52
CA LEU A 233 -3.45 -8.02 13.06
C LEU A 233 -3.45 -6.72 13.88
N PRO A 234 -2.59 -6.61 14.93
CA PRO A 234 -2.41 -5.35 15.66
C PRO A 234 -1.93 -4.24 14.74
N ALA A 235 -2.78 -3.22 14.51
CA ALA A 235 -2.46 -2.11 13.63
C ALA A 235 -3.13 -0.79 14.03
N GLU A 236 -3.48 -0.61 15.33
CA GLU A 236 -4.11 0.64 15.82
C GLU A 236 -3.09 1.70 16.23
N ARG A 237 -1.85 1.31 16.49
CA ARG A 237 -0.77 2.23 16.84
C ARG A 237 0.54 1.72 16.26
N VAL A 238 0.71 1.90 14.96
CA VAL A 238 1.92 1.49 14.23
C VAL A 238 2.85 2.68 14.08
N GLU A 239 4.14 2.53 14.46
CA GLU A 239 5.16 3.54 14.17
C GLU A 239 5.42 3.59 12.66
N VAL A 240 5.45 4.79 12.11
CA VAL A 240 5.73 5.06 10.70
C VAL A 240 6.73 6.19 10.55
N ILE A 241 7.34 6.29 9.37
CA ILE A 241 8.03 7.49 8.91
C ILE A 241 7.08 8.22 7.96
N ASP A 242 6.76 9.47 8.27
CA ASP A 242 5.89 10.29 7.44
C ASP A 242 6.64 10.83 6.20
N HIS A 243 5.90 11.49 5.31
CA HIS A 243 6.47 12.06 4.08
C HIS A 243 7.58 13.10 4.31
N ARG A 244 7.65 13.69 5.50
CA ARG A 244 8.70 14.65 5.91
C ARG A 244 9.92 13.96 6.53
N GLY A 245 9.89 12.63 6.67
CA GLY A 245 10.94 11.85 7.33
C GLY A 245 10.84 11.83 8.85
N VAL A 246 9.71 12.23 9.42
CA VAL A 246 9.49 12.29 10.88
C VAL A 246 8.79 11.01 11.35
N LYS A 247 9.19 10.51 12.51
CA LYS A 247 8.49 9.41 13.18
C LYS A 247 7.11 9.87 13.66
N ALA A 248 6.11 9.07 13.36
CA ALA A 248 4.72 9.28 13.75
C ALA A 248 4.06 7.95 14.10
N PHE A 249 2.85 7.99 14.65
CA PHE A 249 2.02 6.81 14.90
C PHE A 249 0.72 6.95 14.13
N THR A 250 0.28 5.84 13.56
CA THR A 250 -0.97 5.76 12.80
C THR A 250 -1.62 4.41 13.00
N GLY A 251 -2.84 4.21 12.47
CA GLY A 251 -3.55 2.96 12.60
C GLY A 251 -4.58 2.73 11.48
N GLY A 252 -5.15 1.53 11.49
CA GLY A 252 -6.16 1.09 10.55
C GLY A 252 -5.72 -0.07 9.67
N THR A 253 -6.64 -0.58 8.87
CA THR A 253 -6.45 -1.78 8.04
C THR A 253 -5.32 -1.61 7.01
N SER A 254 -5.07 -0.38 6.56
CA SER A 254 -3.94 -0.04 5.67
C SER A 254 -2.57 -0.31 6.28
N TYR A 255 -2.48 -0.45 7.61
CA TYR A 255 -1.25 -0.76 8.34
C TYR A 255 -1.22 -2.22 8.81
N ALA A 256 -2.35 -2.90 8.87
CA ALA A 256 -2.41 -4.36 9.02
C ALA A 256 -1.87 -5.07 7.76
N ALA A 257 -2.20 -4.56 6.57
CA ALA A 257 -1.75 -5.14 5.30
C ALA A 257 -0.21 -5.20 5.17
N PRO A 258 0.57 -4.12 5.35
CA PRO A 258 2.02 -4.19 5.27
C PRO A 258 2.66 -5.07 6.36
N ARG A 259 2.07 -5.18 7.54
CA ARG A 259 2.54 -6.08 8.59
C ARG A 259 2.39 -7.54 8.17
N LEU A 260 1.23 -7.93 7.62
CA LEU A 260 1.03 -9.27 7.07
C LEU A 260 1.91 -9.52 5.84
N THR A 261 2.03 -8.54 4.94
CA THR A 261 2.93 -8.60 3.78
C THR A 261 4.37 -8.85 4.21
N ALA A 262 4.87 -8.12 5.21
CA ALA A 262 6.21 -8.28 5.75
C ALA A 262 6.42 -9.68 6.37
N MET A 263 5.42 -10.21 7.08
CA MET A 263 5.44 -11.56 7.63
C MET A 263 5.56 -12.61 6.52
N ILE A 264 4.73 -12.53 5.48
CA ILE A 264 4.81 -13.43 4.32
C ILE A 264 6.13 -13.28 3.59
N SER A 265 6.63 -12.06 3.44
CA SER A 265 7.92 -11.79 2.80
C SER A 265 9.09 -12.43 3.56
N ARG A 266 9.05 -12.45 4.89
CA ARG A 266 10.06 -13.18 5.70
C ARG A 266 9.98 -14.70 5.49
N LEU A 267 8.76 -15.28 5.39
CA LEU A 267 8.57 -16.70 5.07
C LEU A 267 9.17 -17.04 3.70
N ILE A 268 8.90 -16.23 2.66
CA ILE A 268 9.47 -16.41 1.33
C ILE A 268 11.00 -16.24 1.35
N THR A 269 11.53 -15.32 2.16
CA THR A 269 12.99 -15.12 2.29
C THR A 269 13.66 -16.33 2.92
N ALA A 270 13.03 -16.96 3.91
CA ALA A 270 13.56 -18.14 4.59
C ALA A 270 13.43 -19.40 3.73
N ASN A 271 12.34 -19.51 2.97
CA ASN A 271 12.10 -20.60 2.03
C ASN A 271 11.58 -20.06 0.69
N PRO A 272 12.47 -19.76 -0.26
CA PRO A 272 12.07 -19.22 -1.57
C PRO A 272 11.13 -20.11 -2.38
N GLY A 273 11.17 -21.44 -2.11
CA GLY A 273 10.30 -22.43 -2.76
C GLY A 273 8.94 -22.62 -2.10
N ILE A 274 8.65 -21.96 -0.99
CA ILE A 274 7.40 -22.12 -0.25
C ILE A 274 6.17 -21.84 -1.14
N SER A 275 5.17 -22.73 -1.09
CA SER A 275 3.92 -22.55 -1.84
C SER A 275 2.99 -21.52 -1.18
N ASN A 276 2.06 -20.94 -1.96
CA ASN A 276 1.04 -20.05 -1.41
C ASN A 276 0.14 -20.79 -0.40
N GLU A 277 -0.12 -22.08 -0.64
CA GLU A 277 -0.90 -22.93 0.26
C GLU A 277 -0.20 -23.13 1.61
N ASP A 278 1.12 -23.40 1.60
CA ASP A 278 1.89 -23.57 2.84
C ASP A 278 2.03 -22.27 3.62
N ILE A 279 2.19 -21.14 2.92
CA ILE A 279 2.11 -19.81 3.56
C ILE A 279 0.78 -19.67 4.30
N LEU A 280 -0.34 -19.95 3.64
CA LEU A 280 -1.65 -19.82 4.26
C LEU A 280 -1.83 -20.82 5.44
N LYS A 281 -1.30 -22.04 5.34
CA LYS A 281 -1.30 -23.01 6.46
C LYS A 281 -0.53 -22.49 7.67
N ILE A 282 0.64 -21.89 7.46
CA ILE A 282 1.44 -21.27 8.53
C ILE A 282 0.68 -20.12 9.18
N LEU A 283 0.11 -19.22 8.39
CA LEU A 283 -0.68 -18.10 8.91
C LEU A 283 -1.88 -18.56 9.75
N LYS A 284 -2.59 -19.60 9.27
CA LYS A 284 -3.71 -20.21 10.03
C LYS A 284 -3.25 -20.82 11.34
N LYS A 285 -2.10 -21.51 11.36
CA LYS A 285 -1.52 -22.09 12.58
C LYS A 285 -1.13 -21.01 13.61
N ARG A 286 -0.72 -19.83 13.13
CA ARG A 286 -0.33 -18.67 13.96
C ARG A 286 -1.53 -17.87 14.44
N SER A 287 -2.70 -18.06 13.86
CA SER A 287 -3.89 -17.30 14.22
C SER A 287 -4.62 -17.91 15.41
N ILE A 288 -5.07 -17.04 16.31
CA ILE A 288 -5.95 -17.38 17.43
C ILE A 288 -7.39 -17.15 16.99
N LYS A 289 -8.21 -18.18 16.98
CA LYS A 289 -9.64 -18.06 16.65
C LYS A 289 -10.33 -17.17 17.69
N SER A 290 -11.05 -16.18 17.23
CA SER A 290 -11.93 -15.38 18.07
C SER A 290 -13.31 -16.03 18.15
N ASN A 291 -13.92 -16.03 19.34
CA ASN A 291 -15.34 -16.41 19.48
C ASN A 291 -16.29 -15.41 18.80
N LYS A 292 -15.80 -14.22 18.46
CA LYS A 292 -16.51 -13.23 17.65
C LYS A 292 -16.24 -13.52 16.16
N LYS A 293 -17.29 -13.65 15.38
CA LYS A 293 -17.20 -13.87 13.91
C LYS A 293 -16.75 -12.61 13.18
N VAL A 294 -15.50 -12.21 13.38
CA VAL A 294 -14.91 -10.96 12.84
C VAL A 294 -14.07 -11.22 11.59
N THR A 295 -13.43 -12.38 11.55
CA THR A 295 -12.57 -12.83 10.46
C THR A 295 -12.70 -14.34 10.28
N LYS A 296 -12.31 -14.84 9.12
CA LYS A 296 -12.41 -16.26 8.74
C LYS A 296 -11.50 -17.17 9.57
N TYR A 297 -10.25 -16.75 9.81
CA TYR A 297 -9.25 -17.60 10.47
C TYR A 297 -8.85 -17.09 11.85
N GLY A 298 -8.99 -15.81 12.14
CA GLY A 298 -8.73 -15.25 13.46
C GLY A 298 -7.69 -14.14 13.51
N TRP A 299 -7.11 -13.96 14.68
CA TRP A 299 -6.18 -12.91 15.04
C TRP A 299 -4.75 -13.43 15.14
N ILE A 300 -3.81 -12.74 14.50
CA ILE A 300 -2.38 -12.99 14.61
C ILE A 300 -1.81 -11.94 15.58
N PRO A 301 -1.47 -12.31 16.84
CA PRO A 301 -1.13 -11.36 17.90
C PRO A 301 0.22 -10.67 17.69
N ASP A 302 1.20 -11.38 17.16
CA ASP A 302 2.55 -10.86 16.96
C ASP A 302 3.06 -11.15 15.54
N PRO A 303 2.86 -10.20 14.61
CA PRO A 303 3.38 -10.33 13.25
C PRO A 303 4.90 -10.23 13.15
N LEU A 304 5.61 -9.81 14.21
CA LEU A 304 7.07 -9.70 14.24
C LEU A 304 7.76 -10.95 14.80
N ASP A 305 6.99 -11.86 15.39
CA ASP A 305 7.52 -13.07 16.02
C ASP A 305 8.41 -13.88 15.06
N ASN A 306 9.64 -14.14 15.48
CA ASN A 306 10.63 -14.88 14.72
C ASN A 306 10.45 -16.41 14.80
N TYR A 307 9.51 -16.93 15.61
CA TYR A 307 9.16 -18.36 15.65
C TYR A 307 8.48 -18.88 14.37
N LEU A 308 8.36 -18.03 13.36
CA LEU A 308 7.89 -18.43 12.02
C LEU A 308 8.83 -19.46 11.36
N PHE A 309 10.04 -19.63 11.88
CA PHE A 309 11.11 -20.40 11.24
C PHE A 309 11.50 -21.68 12.00
N ASN A 310 10.81 -21.96 13.12
CA ASN A 310 11.02 -23.20 13.92
C ASN A 310 9.89 -24.21 13.71
#